data_d3904e083b092642ac054940f714accd
#
_entry.id   d3904e083b092642ac054940f714accd
#
_cell.length_a   1.000
_cell.length_b   1.000
_cell.length_c   1.000
_cell.angle_alpha   90.00
_cell.angle_beta   90.00
_cell.angle_gamma   90.00
#
_symmetry.space_group_name_H-M   'P 1'
#
loop_
_entity.id
_entity.type
_entity.pdbx_description
1 polymer ?
#
loop_
_entity_poly.entity_id
_entity_poly.type
_entity_poly.pdbx_seq_one_letter_code
_entity_poly.pdbx_strand_id
1 'polypeptide(L)'
;SRYGIDDFNEDLRAVIRRVGVDGEKICFIFDEGNVLGSAFLEAMNALLASGEVPGLFDGDDYTSLMSACRDSAARDGVIVDSEDELWRRFTSIVQRNLHVVFTMNPSGGEWKNRSTTSPALFNRCVVDWFGTWSPKAMAEVGKEFTIRLDMGDAESVGGSWGIGAGQDIMARVEDAFDGMTKGGFHQAVVAALVQLHTITKEVSEEAASLASCTGRTFLSPRDYLALIHN
;
A
#
# COMPACT_ATOMS: atom_id res chain seq x y z
N SER A 1 -8.52 23.34 0.43
CA SER A 1 -7.07 23.46 0.37
C SER A 1 -6.49 22.10 0.00
N ARG A 2 -5.42 22.10 -0.77
CA ARG A 2 -4.78 20.87 -1.22
C ARG A 2 -3.76 20.50 -0.15
N TYR A 3 -3.82 19.30 0.41
CA TYR A 3 -2.88 18.79 1.39
C TYR A 3 -1.43 18.92 0.88
N GLY A 4 -0.57 19.56 1.66
CA GLY A 4 0.80 19.86 1.29
C GLY A 4 1.82 19.34 2.32
N ILE A 5 3.09 19.69 2.12
CA ILE A 5 4.17 19.28 3.03
C ILE A 5 4.00 19.89 4.43
N ASP A 6 3.46 21.09 4.53
CA ASP A 6 3.23 21.75 5.81
C ASP A 6 2.14 21.04 6.62
N ASP A 7 1.03 20.65 5.96
CA ASP A 7 -0.04 19.85 6.59
C ASP A 7 0.50 18.49 7.05
N PHE A 8 1.34 17.86 6.20
CA PHE A 8 2.01 16.61 6.56
C PHE A 8 2.94 16.76 7.76
N ASN A 9 3.72 17.81 7.81
CA ASN A 9 4.60 18.08 8.94
C ASN A 9 3.81 18.32 10.22
N GLU A 10 2.66 18.97 10.15
CA GLU A 10 1.75 19.16 11.30
C GLU A 10 1.23 17.82 11.81
N ASP A 11 0.71 16.97 10.91
CA ASP A 11 0.25 15.63 11.25
C ASP A 11 1.38 14.77 11.84
N LEU A 12 2.58 14.88 11.25
CA LEU A 12 3.76 14.13 11.71
C LEU A 12 4.23 14.58 13.09
N ARG A 13 4.21 15.90 13.38
CA ARG A 13 4.48 16.44 14.73
C ARG A 13 3.51 15.86 15.76
N ALA A 14 2.23 15.84 15.43
CA ALA A 14 1.20 15.29 16.32
C ALA A 14 1.45 13.80 16.61
N VAL A 15 1.75 13.00 15.60
CA VAL A 15 2.06 11.57 15.74
C VAL A 15 3.31 11.34 16.56
N ILE A 16 4.42 12.02 16.23
CA ILE A 16 5.70 11.85 16.92
C ILE A 16 5.60 12.29 18.40
N ARG A 17 4.83 13.35 18.69
CA ARG A 17 4.57 13.80 20.07
C ARG A 17 3.84 12.76 20.89
N ARG A 18 2.76 12.18 20.38
CA ARG A 18 2.01 11.09 21.02
C ARG A 18 2.90 9.87 21.28
N VAL A 19 3.72 9.51 20.32
CA VAL A 19 4.63 8.37 20.45
C VAL A 19 5.72 8.64 21.48
N GLY A 20 6.41 9.77 21.35
CA GLY A 20 7.63 10.05 22.14
C GLY A 20 7.37 10.56 23.54
N VAL A 21 6.24 11.28 23.77
CA VAL A 21 5.87 11.85 25.08
C VAL A 21 4.92 10.95 25.84
N ASP A 22 3.85 10.46 25.16
CA ASP A 22 2.80 9.65 25.79
C ASP A 22 3.11 8.14 25.74
N GLY A 23 4.15 7.76 24.99
CA GLY A 23 4.59 6.38 24.87
C GLY A 23 3.64 5.49 24.05
N GLU A 24 2.74 6.08 23.26
CA GLU A 24 1.81 5.35 22.45
C GLU A 24 2.54 4.50 21.38
N LYS A 25 2.00 3.30 21.13
CA LYS A 25 2.45 2.47 20.01
C LYS A 25 1.58 2.77 18.81
N ILE A 26 2.15 3.38 17.78
CA ILE A 26 1.43 3.81 16.59
C ILE A 26 2.00 3.09 15.36
N CYS A 27 1.11 2.61 14.49
CA CYS A 27 1.43 2.17 13.15
C CYS A 27 1.02 3.27 12.17
N PHE A 28 2.01 3.89 11.54
CA PHE A 28 1.83 4.93 10.55
C PHE A 28 1.87 4.32 9.15
N ILE A 29 0.76 4.39 8.42
CA ILE A 29 0.65 3.83 7.07
C ILE A 29 0.83 4.97 6.07
N PHE A 30 1.83 4.84 5.22
CA PHE A 30 2.19 5.80 4.19
C PHE A 30 2.00 5.20 2.80
N ASP A 31 0.86 5.50 2.20
CA ASP A 31 0.49 5.01 0.87
C ASP A 31 1.11 5.85 -0.24
N GLU A 32 1.61 5.20 -1.30
CA GLU A 32 2.22 5.89 -2.45
C GLU A 32 1.28 6.90 -3.09
N GLY A 33 -0.03 6.65 -3.09
CA GLY A 33 -1.03 7.58 -3.61
C GLY A 33 -1.07 8.92 -2.89
N ASN A 34 -0.54 8.96 -1.66
CA ASN A 34 -0.46 10.17 -0.83
C ASN A 34 0.88 10.88 -0.95
N VAL A 35 1.86 10.34 -1.70
CA VAL A 35 3.17 10.96 -1.92
C VAL A 35 3.06 12.03 -2.98
N LEU A 36 2.97 13.27 -2.57
CA LEU A 36 2.83 14.43 -3.47
C LEU A 36 4.18 14.98 -3.97
N GLY A 37 5.32 14.52 -3.41
CA GLY A 37 6.66 14.98 -3.80
C GLY A 37 7.78 14.32 -3.01
N SER A 38 9.05 14.61 -3.37
CA SER A 38 10.24 14.04 -2.74
C SER A 38 10.39 14.43 -1.26
N ALA A 39 9.92 15.62 -0.87
CA ALA A 39 10.02 16.13 0.49
C ALA A 39 9.35 15.22 1.53
N PHE A 40 8.21 14.58 1.16
CA PHE A 40 7.54 13.60 2.01
C PHE A 40 8.43 12.37 2.28
N LEU A 41 9.09 11.87 1.23
CA LEU A 41 9.99 10.72 1.35
C LEU A 41 11.26 11.08 2.12
N GLU A 42 11.77 12.29 1.97
CA GLU A 42 12.93 12.81 2.71
C GLU A 42 12.64 12.88 4.21
N ALA A 43 11.47 13.41 4.60
CA ALA A 43 11.05 13.45 5.99
C ALA A 43 10.93 12.04 6.59
N MET A 44 10.31 11.11 5.86
CA MET A 44 10.19 9.73 6.31
C MET A 44 11.52 8.99 6.34
N ASN A 45 12.42 9.25 5.39
CA ASN A 45 13.76 8.70 5.38
C ASN A 45 14.58 9.16 6.60
N ALA A 46 14.50 10.45 6.97
CA ALA A 46 15.15 11.00 8.17
C ALA A 46 14.58 10.35 9.44
N LEU A 47 13.25 10.27 9.54
CA LEU A 47 12.57 9.65 10.68
C LEU A 47 12.99 8.18 10.88
N LEU A 48 13.07 7.40 9.82
CA LEU A 48 13.51 6.00 9.88
C LEU A 48 15.00 5.86 10.21
N ALA A 49 15.82 6.80 9.74
CA ALA A 49 17.26 6.75 9.96
C ALA A 49 17.63 7.04 11.40
N SER A 50 17.07 8.10 11.99
CA SER A 50 17.47 8.66 13.29
C SER A 50 16.36 8.71 14.34
N GLY A 51 15.10 8.52 13.97
CA GLY A 51 13.94 8.71 14.86
C GLY A 51 13.52 10.17 14.99
N GLU A 52 14.06 11.04 14.15
CA GLU A 52 13.75 12.46 14.12
C GLU A 52 13.68 12.99 12.69
N VAL A 53 12.98 14.10 12.51
CA VAL A 53 12.94 14.84 11.25
C VAL A 53 13.52 16.22 11.50
N PRO A 54 14.65 16.58 10.86
CA PRO A 54 15.29 17.88 11.05
C PRO A 54 14.33 19.03 10.72
N GLY A 55 14.28 20.05 11.60
CA GLY A 55 13.40 21.21 11.43
C GLY A 55 11.92 20.94 11.65
N LEU A 56 11.54 19.76 12.13
CA LEU A 56 10.13 19.46 12.41
C LEU A 56 9.64 20.19 13.68
N PHE A 57 10.48 20.28 14.68
CA PHE A 57 10.23 21.00 15.93
C PHE A 57 11.23 22.14 16.07
N ASP A 58 10.77 23.38 15.94
CA ASP A 58 11.59 24.59 16.06
C ASP A 58 10.99 25.57 17.04
N GLY A 59 11.82 26.43 17.64
CA GLY A 59 11.38 27.52 18.49
C GLY A 59 10.51 27.11 19.67
N ASP A 60 9.31 27.64 19.72
CA ASP A 60 8.35 27.39 20.82
C ASP A 60 7.84 25.95 20.84
N ASP A 61 7.70 25.33 19.66
CA ASP A 61 7.27 23.92 19.53
C ASP A 61 8.32 22.99 20.15
N TYR A 62 9.60 23.25 19.89
CA TYR A 62 10.70 22.49 20.49
C TYR A 62 10.73 22.67 22.02
N THR A 63 10.60 23.91 22.50
CA THR A 63 10.60 24.22 23.94
C THR A 63 9.44 23.52 24.65
N SER A 64 8.25 23.57 24.05
CA SER A 64 7.05 22.88 24.54
C SER A 64 7.23 21.36 24.56
N LEU A 65 7.82 20.81 23.50
CA LEU A 65 8.12 19.37 23.42
C LEU A 65 9.08 18.95 24.53
N MET A 66 10.18 19.69 24.72
CA MET A 66 11.18 19.38 25.75
C MET A 66 10.61 19.45 27.16
N SER A 67 9.73 20.40 27.42
CA SER A 67 9.00 20.45 28.71
C SER A 67 8.13 19.20 28.90
N ALA A 68 7.35 18.81 27.89
CA ALA A 68 6.51 17.62 27.94
C ALA A 68 7.33 16.32 28.10
N CYS A 69 8.50 16.25 27.46
CA CYS A 69 9.43 15.11 27.62
C CYS A 69 9.97 15.03 29.05
N ARG A 70 10.28 16.16 29.67
CA ARG A 70 10.76 16.23 31.06
C ARG A 70 9.68 15.75 32.03
N ASP A 71 8.44 16.17 31.83
CA ASP A 71 7.29 15.73 32.63
C ASP A 71 7.03 14.22 32.44
N SER A 72 7.21 13.73 31.23
CA SER A 72 7.10 12.29 30.93
C SER A 72 8.20 11.50 31.64
N ALA A 73 9.45 11.94 31.58
CA ALA A 73 10.58 11.30 32.27
C ALA A 73 10.36 11.28 33.79
N ALA A 74 9.86 12.39 34.36
CA ALA A 74 9.55 12.48 35.78
C ALA A 74 8.43 11.49 36.20
N ARG A 75 7.39 11.33 35.39
CA ARG A 75 6.32 10.34 35.61
C ARG A 75 6.87 8.90 35.63
N ASP A 76 7.84 8.63 34.77
CA ASP A 76 8.50 7.32 34.69
C ASP A 76 9.58 7.09 35.74
N GLY A 77 9.82 8.09 36.61
CA GLY A 77 10.86 8.04 37.65
C GLY A 77 12.29 8.11 37.13
N VAL A 78 12.47 8.62 35.90
CA VAL A 78 13.76 8.75 35.25
C VAL A 78 14.31 10.18 35.51
N ILE A 79 15.49 10.26 36.11
CA ILE A 79 16.22 11.53 36.29
C ILE A 79 17.01 11.75 35.01
N VAL A 80 16.85 12.93 34.42
CA VAL A 80 17.54 13.34 33.19
C VAL A 80 18.28 14.63 33.51
N ASP A 81 19.60 14.62 33.37
CA ASP A 81 20.48 15.73 33.81
C ASP A 81 20.75 16.73 32.68
N SER A 82 20.51 16.35 31.42
CA SER A 82 20.77 17.23 30.27
C SER A 82 19.65 17.15 29.22
N GLU A 83 19.56 18.21 28.43
CA GLU A 83 18.63 18.32 27.32
C GLU A 83 18.95 17.29 26.22
N ASP A 84 20.23 17.02 25.96
CA ASP A 84 20.68 16.02 25.03
C ASP A 84 20.24 14.60 25.43
N GLU A 85 20.29 14.30 26.72
CA GLU A 85 19.82 12.99 27.23
C GLU A 85 18.31 12.87 27.11
N LEU A 86 17.59 13.96 27.37
CA LEU A 86 16.14 14.00 27.20
C LEU A 86 15.75 13.79 25.74
N TRP A 87 16.45 14.43 24.81
CA TRP A 87 16.26 14.25 23.37
C TRP A 87 16.55 12.82 22.92
N ARG A 88 17.64 12.23 23.37
CA ARG A 88 17.97 10.81 23.07
C ARG A 88 16.92 9.86 23.61
N ARG A 89 16.40 10.12 24.79
CA ARG A 89 15.30 9.31 25.36
C ARG A 89 14.05 9.43 24.46
N PHE A 90 13.67 10.63 24.09
CA PHE A 90 12.54 10.90 23.21
C PHE A 90 12.67 10.15 21.88
N THR A 91 13.78 10.33 21.17
CA THR A 91 14.03 9.67 19.88
C THR A 91 14.07 8.15 20.00
N SER A 92 14.62 7.62 21.10
CA SER A 92 14.61 6.18 21.38
C SER A 92 13.21 5.63 21.58
N ILE A 93 12.31 6.38 22.25
CA ILE A 93 10.90 5.99 22.39
C ILE A 93 10.20 6.01 21.04
N VAL A 94 10.45 7.05 20.23
CA VAL A 94 9.90 7.15 18.86
C VAL A 94 10.33 5.95 18.03
N GLN A 95 11.61 5.63 17.98
CA GLN A 95 12.13 4.49 17.21
C GLN A 95 11.56 3.14 17.67
N ARG A 96 11.26 2.99 18.95
CA ARG A 96 10.71 1.74 19.50
C ARG A 96 9.22 1.58 19.28
N ASN A 97 8.47 2.67 19.34
CA ASN A 97 7.01 2.64 19.41
C ASN A 97 6.32 3.07 18.11
N LEU A 98 7.04 3.77 17.22
CA LEU A 98 6.51 4.13 15.90
C LEU A 98 6.88 3.06 14.88
N HIS A 99 5.87 2.42 14.33
CA HIS A 99 6.01 1.45 13.25
C HIS A 99 5.50 2.08 11.97
N VAL A 100 6.27 2.00 10.91
CA VAL A 100 5.91 2.61 9.62
C VAL A 100 5.70 1.52 8.57
N VAL A 101 4.59 1.61 7.85
CA VAL A 101 4.27 0.76 6.72
C VAL A 101 4.20 1.61 5.47
N PHE A 102 4.99 1.28 4.46
CA PHE A 102 4.93 1.91 3.15
C PHE A 102 4.29 0.98 2.14
N THR A 103 3.39 1.51 1.33
CA THR A 103 2.95 0.84 0.11
C THR A 103 3.55 1.54 -1.09
N MET A 104 4.17 0.78 -1.98
CA MET A 104 4.82 1.32 -3.18
C MET A 104 4.56 0.45 -4.39
N ASN A 105 4.34 1.08 -5.54
CA ASN A 105 4.22 0.36 -6.79
C ASN A 105 5.61 0.24 -7.45
N PRO A 106 6.12 -0.98 -7.70
CA PRO A 106 7.43 -1.19 -8.31
C PRO A 106 7.46 -0.94 -9.82
N SER A 107 6.31 -0.77 -10.47
CA SER A 107 6.18 -0.72 -11.93
C SER A 107 6.67 0.60 -12.57
N GLY A 108 7.09 1.59 -11.79
CA GLY A 108 7.71 2.81 -12.31
C GLY A 108 9.23 2.76 -12.18
N GLY A 109 9.98 3.28 -13.16
CA GLY A 109 11.43 3.45 -13.06
C GLY A 109 11.90 4.26 -11.83
N GLU A 110 10.96 4.87 -11.13
CA GLU A 110 11.16 5.60 -9.88
C GLU A 110 11.66 4.74 -8.72
N TRP A 111 11.34 3.42 -8.70
CA TRP A 111 11.81 2.52 -7.65
C TRP A 111 13.34 2.53 -7.48
N LYS A 112 14.08 2.50 -8.61
CA LYS A 112 15.54 2.56 -8.59
C LYS A 112 16.06 3.91 -8.07
N ASN A 113 15.39 4.99 -8.46
CA ASN A 113 15.75 6.32 -8.00
C ASN A 113 15.45 6.47 -6.49
N ARG A 114 14.32 5.97 -6.02
CA ARG A 114 13.93 6.02 -4.60
C ARG A 114 14.87 5.21 -3.71
N SER A 115 15.38 4.07 -4.16
CA SER A 115 16.36 3.29 -3.39
C SER A 115 17.67 4.04 -3.17
N THR A 116 18.04 4.92 -4.11
CA THR A 116 19.25 5.74 -4.03
C THR A 116 19.03 7.01 -3.20
N THR A 117 17.87 7.64 -3.34
CA THR A 117 17.54 8.92 -2.66
C THR A 117 17.05 8.73 -1.23
N SER A 118 16.47 7.58 -0.91
CA SER A 118 15.86 7.30 0.39
C SER A 118 16.32 5.95 0.95
N PRO A 119 17.62 5.79 1.25
CA PRO A 119 18.20 4.49 1.63
C PRO A 119 17.64 3.93 2.93
N ALA A 120 17.18 4.75 3.88
CA ALA A 120 16.62 4.25 5.13
C ALA A 120 15.31 3.48 4.93
N LEU A 121 14.51 3.83 3.91
CA LEU A 121 13.30 3.08 3.54
C LEU A 121 13.62 1.61 3.22
N PHE A 122 14.77 1.34 2.61
CA PHE A 122 15.18 0.00 2.20
C PHE A 122 16.04 -0.73 3.21
N ASN A 123 16.80 0.02 4.02
CA ASN A 123 17.73 -0.57 4.99
C ASN A 123 17.10 -0.78 6.38
N ARG A 124 16.03 -0.04 6.69
CA ARG A 124 15.34 -0.09 8.00
C ARG A 124 14.00 -0.80 7.95
N CYS A 125 13.43 -0.98 6.77
CA CYS A 125 12.18 -1.68 6.58
C CYS A 125 12.41 -3.08 6.00
N VAL A 126 11.53 -4.01 6.35
CA VAL A 126 11.43 -5.30 5.66
C VAL A 126 10.64 -5.06 4.37
N VAL A 127 11.18 -5.53 3.26
CA VAL A 127 10.52 -5.39 1.96
C VAL A 127 9.75 -6.67 1.66
N ASP A 128 8.43 -6.57 1.68
CA ASP A 128 7.53 -7.62 1.22
C ASP A 128 7.15 -7.36 -0.23
N TRP A 129 7.50 -8.30 -1.10
CA TRP A 129 7.25 -8.19 -2.52
C TRP A 129 5.95 -8.93 -2.88
N PHE A 130 4.90 -8.15 -3.12
CA PHE A 130 3.66 -8.68 -3.66
C PHE A 130 3.78 -8.77 -5.18
N GLY A 131 3.94 -9.99 -5.68
CA GLY A 131 3.96 -10.28 -7.11
C GLY A 131 2.56 -10.17 -7.74
N THR A 132 2.39 -10.88 -8.85
CA THR A 132 1.07 -10.99 -9.49
C THR A 132 0.12 -11.78 -8.59
N TRP A 133 -1.12 -11.32 -8.52
CA TRP A 133 -2.15 -12.05 -7.79
C TRP A 133 -2.39 -13.42 -8.42
N SER A 134 -2.55 -14.43 -7.59
CA SER A 134 -3.02 -15.73 -8.07
C SER A 134 -4.45 -15.62 -8.59
N PRO A 135 -4.87 -16.47 -9.52
CA PRO A 135 -6.26 -16.52 -9.99
C PRO A 135 -7.27 -16.64 -8.85
N LYS A 136 -6.93 -17.39 -7.81
CA LYS A 136 -7.76 -17.53 -6.60
C LYS A 136 -7.88 -16.20 -5.85
N ALA A 137 -6.79 -15.46 -5.67
CA ALA A 137 -6.83 -14.14 -5.02
C ALA A 137 -7.65 -13.14 -5.84
N MET A 138 -7.50 -13.15 -7.17
CA MET A 138 -8.31 -12.31 -8.06
C MET A 138 -9.80 -12.65 -7.96
N ALA A 139 -10.14 -13.92 -7.89
CA ALA A 139 -11.53 -14.36 -7.75
C ALA A 139 -12.16 -13.92 -6.41
N GLU A 140 -11.44 -14.04 -5.30
CA GLU A 140 -11.94 -13.57 -4.01
C GLU A 140 -12.14 -12.05 -3.99
N VAL A 141 -11.19 -11.30 -4.53
CA VAL A 141 -11.31 -9.83 -4.66
C VAL A 141 -12.46 -9.46 -5.60
N GLY A 142 -12.56 -10.11 -6.77
CA GLY A 142 -13.65 -9.89 -7.72
C GLY A 142 -15.02 -10.11 -7.09
N LYS A 143 -15.15 -11.18 -6.31
CA LYS A 143 -16.36 -11.50 -5.56
C LYS A 143 -16.74 -10.41 -4.56
N GLU A 144 -15.80 -9.92 -3.79
CA GLU A 144 -16.03 -8.85 -2.80
C GLU A 144 -16.50 -7.55 -3.46
N PHE A 145 -15.87 -7.15 -4.57
CA PHE A 145 -16.23 -5.92 -5.28
C PHE A 145 -17.57 -6.04 -6.03
N THR A 146 -17.92 -7.22 -6.50
CA THR A 146 -19.16 -7.44 -7.27
C THR A 146 -20.35 -7.88 -6.42
N ILE A 147 -20.17 -8.22 -5.12
CA ILE A 147 -21.22 -8.71 -4.23
C ILE A 147 -22.39 -7.74 -4.08
N ARG A 148 -22.16 -6.46 -4.27
CA ARG A 148 -23.17 -5.39 -4.16
C ARG A 148 -23.84 -5.03 -5.48
N LEU A 149 -23.38 -5.65 -6.58
CA LEU A 149 -23.96 -5.42 -7.89
C LEU A 149 -25.15 -6.34 -8.08
N ASP A 150 -26.30 -5.76 -8.41
CA ASP A 150 -27.46 -6.54 -8.84
C ASP A 150 -27.22 -6.99 -10.29
N MET A 151 -26.76 -8.23 -10.43
CA MET A 151 -26.45 -8.81 -11.75
C MET A 151 -27.64 -9.56 -12.36
N GLY A 152 -28.81 -9.49 -11.75
CA GLY A 152 -30.01 -10.20 -12.18
C GLY A 152 -29.87 -11.73 -12.07
N ASP A 153 -30.97 -12.43 -12.32
CA ASP A 153 -30.98 -13.89 -12.42
C ASP A 153 -30.56 -14.34 -13.80
N ALA A 154 -29.82 -15.45 -13.91
CA ALA A 154 -29.35 -16.03 -15.16
C ALA A 154 -30.51 -16.32 -16.17
N GLU A 155 -31.73 -16.45 -15.69
CA GLU A 155 -32.91 -16.66 -16.51
C GLU A 155 -33.34 -15.41 -17.31
N SER A 156 -32.95 -14.22 -16.88
CA SER A 156 -33.30 -12.97 -17.57
C SER A 156 -32.39 -12.65 -18.78
N VAL A 157 -31.26 -13.32 -18.90
CA VAL A 157 -30.29 -13.15 -20.00
C VAL A 157 -30.50 -14.26 -21.04
N GLY A 158 -31.74 -14.49 -21.43
CA GLY A 158 -32.16 -15.46 -22.46
C GLY A 158 -31.82 -15.07 -23.90
N GLY A 159 -30.59 -14.60 -24.13
CA GLY A 159 -30.01 -14.44 -25.46
C GLY A 159 -29.18 -15.67 -25.79
N SER A 160 -29.54 -16.37 -26.88
CA SER A 160 -28.79 -17.46 -27.49
C SER A 160 -27.33 -17.03 -27.77
N TRP A 161 -26.48 -17.10 -26.77
CA TRP A 161 -25.03 -17.05 -26.95
C TRP A 161 -24.63 -18.43 -27.49
N GLY A 162 -24.02 -18.46 -28.68
CA GLY A 162 -23.61 -19.68 -29.33
C GLY A 162 -22.85 -20.63 -28.38
N ILE A 163 -23.47 -21.75 -28.09
CA ILE A 163 -23.12 -22.72 -27.04
C ILE A 163 -21.72 -23.35 -27.20
N GLY A 164 -21.05 -23.15 -28.34
CA GLY A 164 -19.77 -23.80 -28.62
C GLY A 164 -18.53 -23.17 -27.91
N ALA A 165 -18.49 -21.87 -27.79
CA ALA A 165 -17.31 -21.20 -27.19
C ALA A 165 -17.40 -21.08 -25.66
N GLY A 166 -18.61 -21.08 -25.11
CA GLY A 166 -18.81 -20.92 -23.66
C GLY A 166 -18.46 -22.16 -22.84
N GLN A 167 -18.69 -23.37 -23.40
CA GLN A 167 -18.39 -24.62 -22.69
C GLN A 167 -16.90 -24.88 -22.53
N ASP A 168 -16.09 -24.54 -23.52
CA ASP A 168 -14.63 -24.71 -23.45
C ASP A 168 -14.00 -23.68 -22.46
N ILE A 169 -14.51 -22.45 -22.44
CA ILE A 169 -14.10 -21.44 -21.48
C ILE A 169 -14.50 -21.84 -20.05
N MET A 170 -15.73 -22.34 -19.86
CA MET A 170 -16.20 -22.76 -18.54
C MET A 170 -15.46 -24.00 -18.04
N ALA A 171 -15.14 -24.99 -18.90
CA ALA A 171 -14.34 -26.15 -18.54
C ALA A 171 -12.91 -25.75 -18.10
N ARG A 172 -12.30 -24.79 -18.79
CA ARG A 172 -10.97 -24.23 -18.40
C ARG A 172 -11.04 -23.42 -17.11
N VAL A 173 -12.16 -22.75 -16.87
CA VAL A 173 -12.44 -22.02 -15.63
C VAL A 173 -12.67 -23.01 -14.48
N GLU A 174 -13.37 -24.12 -14.71
CA GLU A 174 -13.57 -25.19 -13.72
C GLU A 174 -12.27 -25.86 -13.31
N ASP A 175 -11.38 -26.14 -14.25
CA ASP A 175 -10.07 -26.70 -13.99
C ASP A 175 -9.16 -25.72 -13.19
N ALA A 176 -9.28 -24.42 -13.49
CA ALA A 176 -8.49 -23.38 -12.81
C ALA A 176 -9.04 -23.03 -11.41
N PHE A 177 -10.33 -23.25 -11.16
CA PHE A 177 -11.04 -22.83 -9.94
C PHE A 177 -11.89 -23.97 -9.37
N ASP A 178 -11.28 -25.08 -9.00
CA ASP A 178 -11.92 -26.27 -8.43
C ASP A 178 -13.04 -25.91 -7.43
N GLY A 179 -14.29 -26.10 -7.87
CA GLY A 179 -15.49 -25.87 -7.07
C GLY A 179 -16.09 -24.45 -7.07
N MET A 180 -15.50 -23.45 -7.77
CA MET A 180 -16.04 -22.07 -7.80
C MET A 180 -17.24 -21.90 -8.73
N THR A 181 -17.38 -22.73 -9.75
CA THR A 181 -18.46 -22.65 -10.75
C THR A 181 -19.80 -23.18 -10.27
N LYS A 182 -19.84 -23.85 -9.12
CA LYS A 182 -21.09 -24.38 -8.53
C LYS A 182 -22.00 -23.33 -7.87
N GLY A 183 -21.59 -22.06 -7.86
CA GLY A 183 -22.21 -21.02 -7.07
C GLY A 183 -23.12 -20.02 -7.80
N GLY A 184 -23.55 -20.32 -9.03
CA GLY A 184 -24.49 -19.45 -9.75
C GLY A 184 -23.84 -18.37 -10.63
N PHE A 185 -24.69 -17.52 -11.25
CA PHE A 185 -24.31 -16.53 -12.27
C PHE A 185 -23.23 -15.54 -11.81
N HIS A 186 -23.31 -15.06 -10.58
CA HIS A 186 -22.33 -14.14 -10.01
C HIS A 186 -20.90 -14.71 -10.01
N GLN A 187 -20.74 -15.97 -9.61
CA GLN A 187 -19.43 -16.63 -9.60
C GLN A 187 -18.90 -16.88 -11.01
N ALA A 188 -19.79 -17.18 -11.96
CA ALA A 188 -19.41 -17.34 -13.36
C ALA A 188 -18.88 -16.02 -13.96
N VAL A 189 -19.50 -14.89 -13.63
CA VAL A 189 -19.03 -13.56 -14.07
C VAL A 189 -17.66 -13.25 -13.48
N VAL A 190 -17.47 -13.47 -12.19
CA VAL A 190 -16.16 -13.25 -11.54
C VAL A 190 -15.09 -14.15 -12.17
N ALA A 191 -15.39 -15.41 -12.41
CA ALA A 191 -14.47 -16.35 -13.06
C ALA A 191 -14.10 -15.88 -14.48
N ALA A 192 -15.08 -15.40 -15.26
CA ALA A 192 -14.85 -14.84 -16.59
C ALA A 192 -13.94 -13.60 -16.55
N LEU A 193 -14.14 -12.69 -15.60
CA LEU A 193 -13.29 -11.52 -15.42
C LEU A 193 -11.84 -11.91 -15.09
N VAL A 194 -11.64 -12.89 -14.20
CA VAL A 194 -10.31 -13.40 -13.87
C VAL A 194 -9.64 -14.02 -15.09
N GLN A 195 -10.38 -14.83 -15.85
CA GLN A 195 -9.87 -15.48 -17.05
C GLN A 195 -9.50 -14.45 -18.13
N LEU A 196 -10.35 -13.45 -18.34
CA LEU A 196 -10.07 -12.36 -19.28
C LEU A 196 -8.77 -11.63 -18.92
N HIS A 197 -8.60 -11.27 -17.65
CA HIS A 197 -7.37 -10.63 -17.19
C HIS A 197 -6.15 -11.53 -17.38
N THR A 198 -6.27 -12.82 -17.06
CA THR A 198 -5.17 -13.79 -17.20
C THR A 198 -4.75 -13.97 -18.65
N ILE A 199 -5.71 -14.17 -19.57
CA ILE A 199 -5.43 -14.29 -21.00
C ILE A 199 -4.80 -13.00 -21.55
N THR A 200 -5.36 -11.85 -21.19
CA THR A 200 -4.82 -10.56 -21.66
C THR A 200 -3.37 -10.36 -21.20
N LYS A 201 -3.05 -10.79 -19.98
CA LYS A 201 -1.71 -10.78 -19.45
C LYS A 201 -0.77 -11.71 -20.23
N GLU A 202 -1.16 -12.96 -20.44
CA GLU A 202 -0.39 -13.96 -21.20
C GLU A 202 -0.10 -13.45 -22.62
N VAL A 203 -1.12 -12.96 -23.33
CA VAL A 203 -0.99 -12.40 -24.67
C VAL A 203 -0.07 -11.18 -24.69
N SER A 204 -0.17 -10.31 -23.69
CA SER A 204 0.71 -9.14 -23.56
C SER A 204 2.17 -9.54 -23.32
N GLU A 205 2.41 -10.54 -22.48
CA GLU A 205 3.75 -11.08 -22.20
C GLU A 205 4.34 -11.77 -23.44
N GLU A 206 3.53 -12.54 -24.18
CA GLU A 206 3.94 -13.18 -25.42
C GLU A 206 4.23 -12.17 -26.52
N ALA A 207 3.36 -11.18 -26.71
CA ALA A 207 3.58 -10.09 -27.67
C ALA A 207 4.85 -9.29 -27.34
N ALA A 208 5.13 -9.04 -26.06
CA ALA A 208 6.35 -8.38 -25.62
C ALA A 208 7.60 -9.21 -25.88
N SER A 209 7.50 -10.55 -25.85
CA SER A 209 8.63 -11.44 -26.18
C SER A 209 8.94 -11.50 -27.67
N LEU A 210 7.91 -11.37 -28.51
CA LEU A 210 8.03 -11.44 -29.98
C LEU A 210 8.42 -10.11 -30.62
N ALA A 211 8.04 -9.00 -30.02
CA ALA A 211 8.37 -7.68 -30.51
C ALA A 211 9.57 -7.13 -29.73
N SER A 212 10.64 -6.73 -30.46
CA SER A 212 11.73 -5.90 -29.91
C SER A 212 11.23 -4.51 -29.46
N CYS A 213 9.99 -4.42 -29.02
CA CYS A 213 9.31 -3.19 -28.68
C CYS A 213 9.67 -2.74 -27.28
N THR A 214 10.08 -1.50 -27.16
CA THR A 214 10.51 -0.78 -25.95
C THR A 214 9.38 -0.45 -24.97
N GLY A 215 8.15 -0.94 -25.18
CA GLY A 215 6.99 -0.70 -24.35
C GLY A 215 6.40 -2.00 -23.79
N ARG A 216 6.97 -2.53 -22.70
CA ARG A 216 6.30 -3.59 -21.92
C ARG A 216 5.06 -3.00 -21.26
N THR A 217 3.88 -3.38 -21.72
CA THR A 217 2.62 -3.16 -21.01
C THR A 217 2.54 -4.19 -19.88
N PHE A 218 2.89 -3.78 -18.68
CA PHE A 218 2.74 -4.63 -17.50
C PHE A 218 1.30 -4.55 -17.02
N LEU A 219 0.56 -5.65 -17.12
CA LEU A 219 -0.77 -5.77 -16.52
C LEU A 219 -0.64 -6.11 -15.05
N SER A 220 -1.11 -5.19 -14.23
CA SER A 220 -1.05 -5.26 -12.78
C SER A 220 -2.41 -5.69 -12.17
N PRO A 221 -2.44 -6.07 -10.89
CA PRO A 221 -3.71 -6.25 -10.19
C PRO A 221 -4.65 -5.03 -10.23
N ARG A 222 -4.09 -3.82 -10.39
CA ARG A 222 -4.87 -2.58 -10.56
C ARG A 222 -5.69 -2.58 -11.83
N ASP A 223 -5.13 -3.15 -12.91
CA ASP A 223 -5.85 -3.26 -14.19
C ASP A 223 -7.01 -4.24 -14.08
N TYR A 224 -6.86 -5.29 -13.25
CA TYR A 224 -7.96 -6.19 -12.91
C TYR A 224 -9.09 -5.48 -12.15
N LEU A 225 -8.73 -4.63 -11.15
CA LEU A 225 -9.73 -3.82 -10.44
C LEU A 225 -10.40 -2.82 -11.39
N ALA A 226 -9.66 -2.21 -12.30
CA ALA A 226 -10.21 -1.31 -13.30
C ALA A 226 -11.20 -2.03 -14.24
N LEU A 227 -10.94 -3.30 -14.56
CA LEU A 227 -11.85 -4.13 -15.35
C LEU A 227 -13.18 -4.41 -14.62
N ILE A 228 -13.16 -4.53 -13.29
CA ILE A 228 -14.37 -4.74 -12.47
C ILE A 228 -15.19 -3.45 -12.36
N HIS A 229 -14.53 -2.29 -12.31
CA HIS A 229 -15.18 -1.00 -12.07
C HIS A 229 -15.73 -0.32 -13.33
N ASN A 230 -15.39 -0.79 -14.52
CA ASN A 230 -15.89 -0.29 -15.81
C ASN A 230 -16.99 -1.17 -16.37
#